data_057cf846efd346683272e791144933fb
#
_entry.id   057cf846efd346683272e791144933fb
#
_cell.length_a   1.000
_cell.length_b   1.000
_cell.length_c   1.000
_cell.angle_alpha   90.00
_cell.angle_beta   90.00
_cell.angle_gamma   90.00
#
_symmetry.space_group_name_H-M   'P 1'
#
loop_
_entity.id
_entity.type
_entity.pdbx_description
1 polymer ?
#
loop_
_entity_poly.entity_id
_entity_poly.type
_entity_poly.pdbx_seq_one_letter_code
_entity_poly.pdbx_strand_id
1 'polypeptide(L)'
;MNYPMLRYLFGMILLIEAAFLALPLGVAVIYGESTGIYFLYTMAAAGLLGFLLTRFKPARRDMYAREGFVFTALAWVVISLIGAAPFTLSGQIPSYLDAVFETVSGFTTTGASILTDVEALDNGMLFWRSFTHWLGGMGILVFMLSLVNMGGQANHLLRAESPGPTVSKMVPNMRKSAAILYGIYIVMTAVEVVLLLLGGMPLFDSLCTAFGTAGTGGFGIKNSSMGYYDSYYLQGVVSVFMVLFGVNFNVYFFLLMKKYAMAWRNTEVRAYFAIIAGSTLIITLNILGMFPTAFDAFHHAFFAVSSVITTTGFSTTDFDLWPQLSRCILVLLMIVGACAGSTGGGVKVSRLVILCKALGSELRKLLHPRSVRVLTVDGKPVSRETVQGVQSYMTLYFLVTMVSVLLVALDNLDFVTTFTAVMATLNNIGPGLGLVGPTGCFAAFSPLAKIVLTADMLFGRLELFPMLILLMPSTWRKY
;
A
#
# COMPACT_ATOMS: atom_id res chain seq x y z
N MET A 1 -13.16 -5.07 26.52
CA MET A 1 -12.83 -3.99 25.56
C MET A 1 -13.08 -2.62 26.19
N ASN A 2 -12.16 -1.68 25.97
CA ASN A 2 -12.27 -0.30 26.45
C ASN A 2 -13.01 0.56 25.38
N TYR A 3 -14.34 0.42 25.32
CA TYR A 3 -15.18 1.17 24.36
C TYR A 3 -15.05 2.69 24.46
N PRO A 4 -14.95 3.32 25.66
CA PRO A 4 -14.72 4.75 25.75
C PRO A 4 -13.41 5.21 25.09
N MET A 5 -12.35 4.41 25.20
CA MET A 5 -11.07 4.71 24.53
C MET A 5 -11.17 4.56 23.02
N LEU A 6 -11.80 3.47 22.52
CA LEU A 6 -12.03 3.26 21.10
C LEU A 6 -12.85 4.42 20.50
N ARG A 7 -13.96 4.81 21.14
CA ARG A 7 -14.77 5.95 20.72
C ARG A 7 -13.94 7.23 20.60
N TYR A 8 -13.10 7.53 21.58
CA TYR A 8 -12.23 8.70 21.58
C TYR A 8 -11.25 8.68 20.43
N LEU A 9 -10.64 7.52 20.17
CA LEU A 9 -9.69 7.35 19.06
C LEU A 9 -10.37 7.48 17.69
N PHE A 10 -11.58 6.93 17.51
CA PHE A 10 -12.37 7.15 16.30
C PHE A 10 -12.68 8.63 16.09
N GLY A 11 -13.06 9.33 17.15
CA GLY A 11 -13.27 10.78 17.07
C GLY A 11 -12.02 11.53 16.64
N MET A 12 -10.86 11.18 17.16
CA MET A 12 -9.59 11.80 16.77
C MET A 12 -9.24 11.56 15.29
N ILE A 13 -9.45 10.34 14.79
CA ILE A 13 -9.14 10.02 13.38
C ILE A 13 -10.07 10.78 12.44
N LEU A 14 -11.36 10.94 12.81
CA LEU A 14 -12.33 11.72 12.02
C LEU A 14 -12.00 13.22 11.99
N LEU A 15 -11.50 13.77 13.09
CA LEU A 15 -11.02 15.17 13.12
C LEU A 15 -9.79 15.36 12.22
N ILE A 16 -8.89 14.39 12.19
CA ILE A 16 -7.73 14.41 11.31
C ILE A 16 -8.17 14.31 9.84
N GLU A 17 -9.09 13.42 9.51
CA GLU A 17 -9.63 13.27 8.16
C GLU A 17 -10.36 14.54 7.71
N ALA A 18 -11.18 15.13 8.59
CA ALA A 18 -11.82 16.43 8.33
C ALA A 18 -10.80 17.54 8.01
N ALA A 19 -9.67 17.57 8.74
CA ALA A 19 -8.60 18.52 8.45
C ALA A 19 -7.94 18.27 7.08
N PHE A 20 -7.76 17.02 6.69
CA PHE A 20 -7.18 16.66 5.39
C PHE A 20 -8.11 16.97 4.21
N LEU A 21 -9.43 16.87 4.39
CA LEU A 21 -10.42 17.26 3.37
C LEU A 21 -10.37 18.76 3.02
N ALA A 22 -9.76 19.59 3.86
CA ALA A 22 -9.55 21.00 3.54
C ALA A 22 -8.57 21.21 2.35
N LEU A 23 -7.66 20.25 2.09
CA LEU A 23 -6.71 20.36 0.97
C LEU A 23 -7.40 20.20 -0.40
N PRO A 24 -8.16 19.14 -0.69
CA PRO A 24 -8.91 19.04 -1.95
C PRO A 24 -9.97 20.13 -2.09
N LEU A 25 -10.58 20.59 -0.99
CA LEU A 25 -11.44 21.77 -1.01
C LEU A 25 -10.67 23.00 -1.52
N GLY A 26 -9.45 23.24 -1.01
CA GLY A 26 -8.58 24.32 -1.48
C GLY A 26 -8.25 24.21 -2.96
N VAL A 27 -7.96 22.99 -3.45
CA VAL A 27 -7.72 22.74 -4.88
C VAL A 27 -8.97 23.05 -5.69
N ALA A 28 -10.15 22.55 -5.31
CA ALA A 28 -11.41 22.85 -6.01
C ALA A 28 -11.70 24.36 -6.07
N VAL A 29 -11.41 25.12 -5.02
CA VAL A 29 -11.55 26.57 -5.00
C VAL A 29 -10.56 27.24 -5.97
N ILE A 30 -9.30 26.81 -6.01
CA ILE A 30 -8.28 27.37 -6.93
C ILE A 30 -8.69 27.15 -8.39
N TYR A 31 -9.26 25.98 -8.72
CA TYR A 31 -9.72 25.67 -10.08
C TYR A 31 -11.14 26.17 -10.39
N GLY A 32 -11.84 26.77 -9.40
CA GLY A 32 -13.20 27.31 -9.57
C GLY A 32 -14.28 26.24 -9.74
N GLU A 33 -14.06 25.06 -9.19
CA GLU A 33 -14.95 23.90 -9.30
C GLU A 33 -16.10 23.97 -8.29
N SER A 34 -17.33 23.74 -8.75
CA SER A 34 -18.53 23.73 -7.87
C SER A 34 -18.55 22.52 -6.92
N THR A 35 -17.83 21.46 -7.25
CA THR A 35 -17.73 20.25 -6.45
C THR A 35 -17.02 20.44 -5.11
N GLY A 36 -16.30 21.53 -4.92
CA GLY A 36 -15.69 21.90 -3.65
C GLY A 36 -16.67 21.91 -2.48
N ILE A 37 -17.95 22.23 -2.70
CA ILE A 37 -18.98 22.23 -1.65
C ILE A 37 -19.19 20.86 -1.01
N TYR A 38 -19.00 19.76 -1.74
CA TYR A 38 -19.18 18.41 -1.22
C TYR A 38 -18.05 18.00 -0.27
N PHE A 39 -16.82 18.51 -0.51
CA PHE A 39 -15.74 18.40 0.47
C PHE A 39 -16.08 19.17 1.76
N LEU A 40 -16.66 20.35 1.66
CA LEU A 40 -17.08 21.14 2.81
C LEU A 40 -18.16 20.39 3.62
N TYR A 41 -19.16 19.81 2.98
CA TYR A 41 -20.20 19.03 3.67
C TYR A 41 -19.61 17.81 4.38
N THR A 42 -18.74 17.06 3.71
CA THR A 42 -18.09 15.88 4.30
C THR A 42 -17.17 16.29 5.47
N MET A 43 -16.41 17.37 5.30
CA MET A 43 -15.54 17.93 6.34
C MET A 43 -16.35 18.35 7.58
N ALA A 44 -17.48 19.04 7.38
CA ALA A 44 -18.36 19.47 8.48
C ALA A 44 -18.98 18.28 9.20
N ALA A 45 -19.46 17.26 8.46
CA ALA A 45 -20.05 16.04 9.03
C ALA A 45 -19.00 15.24 9.82
N ALA A 46 -17.83 14.97 9.23
CA ALA A 46 -16.73 14.27 9.88
C ALA A 46 -16.20 15.04 11.11
N GLY A 47 -16.06 16.35 10.99
CA GLY A 47 -15.62 17.24 12.07
C GLY A 47 -16.61 17.26 13.24
N LEU A 48 -17.92 17.39 12.96
CA LEU A 48 -18.97 17.35 13.98
C LEU A 48 -19.01 16.00 14.69
N LEU A 49 -19.01 14.91 13.92
CA LEU A 49 -19.01 13.55 14.48
C LEU A 49 -17.74 13.30 15.31
N GLY A 50 -16.58 13.69 14.80
CA GLY A 50 -15.31 13.59 15.50
C GLY A 50 -15.29 14.40 16.80
N PHE A 51 -15.81 15.62 16.78
CA PHE A 51 -15.95 16.46 17.98
C PHE A 51 -16.86 15.82 19.03
N LEU A 52 -18.02 15.32 18.63
CA LEU A 52 -18.97 14.65 19.55
C LEU A 52 -18.35 13.42 20.20
N LEU A 53 -17.62 12.59 19.42
CA LEU A 53 -16.95 11.40 19.93
C LEU A 53 -15.79 11.72 20.88
N THR A 54 -15.10 12.84 20.70
CA THR A 54 -13.95 13.24 21.53
C THR A 54 -14.33 14.04 22.76
N ARG A 55 -15.58 14.57 22.84
CA ARG A 55 -16.03 15.44 23.95
C ARG A 55 -15.84 14.81 25.32
N PHE A 56 -16.06 13.51 25.45
CA PHE A 56 -15.90 12.78 26.72
C PHE A 56 -14.58 12.00 26.69
N LYS A 57 -13.58 12.49 27.39
CA LYS A 57 -12.28 11.83 27.53
C LYS A 57 -12.42 10.54 28.31
N PRO A 58 -11.76 9.43 27.89
CA PRO A 58 -11.82 8.17 28.62
C PRO A 58 -11.11 8.29 29.99
N ALA A 59 -11.75 7.79 31.04
CA ALA A 59 -11.17 7.74 32.38
C ALA A 59 -9.97 6.78 32.47
N ARG A 60 -10.07 5.65 31.77
CA ARG A 60 -8.98 4.67 31.62
C ARG A 60 -8.42 4.76 30.21
N ARG A 61 -7.09 4.92 30.12
CA ARG A 61 -6.38 5.03 28.84
C ARG A 61 -5.66 3.73 28.46
N ASP A 62 -5.85 2.67 29.25
CA ASP A 62 -5.20 1.38 29.00
C ASP A 62 -5.81 0.71 27.77
N MET A 63 -4.93 0.28 26.86
CA MET A 63 -5.30 -0.39 25.63
C MET A 63 -4.41 -1.63 25.45
N TYR A 64 -5.03 -2.79 25.29
CA TYR A 64 -4.34 -4.04 25.05
C TYR A 64 -4.20 -4.28 23.53
N ALA A 65 -3.39 -5.28 23.17
CA ALA A 65 -3.15 -5.61 21.76
C ALA A 65 -4.45 -5.88 20.98
N ARG A 66 -5.43 -6.53 21.62
CA ARG A 66 -6.76 -6.82 21.04
C ARG A 66 -7.49 -5.54 20.61
N GLU A 67 -7.56 -4.54 21.49
CA GLU A 67 -8.19 -3.26 21.15
C GLU A 67 -7.42 -2.52 20.07
N GLY A 68 -6.09 -2.66 20.04
CA GLY A 68 -5.26 -2.09 18.98
C GLY A 68 -5.60 -2.68 17.61
N PHE A 69 -5.70 -3.99 17.48
CA PHE A 69 -6.08 -4.65 16.24
C PHE A 69 -7.48 -4.26 15.77
N VAL A 70 -8.46 -4.30 16.68
CA VAL A 70 -9.85 -3.91 16.36
C VAL A 70 -9.93 -2.45 15.92
N PHE A 71 -9.27 -1.55 16.65
CA PHE A 71 -9.24 -0.12 16.28
C PHE A 71 -8.60 0.07 14.90
N THR A 72 -7.45 -0.55 14.65
CA THR A 72 -6.75 -0.43 13.38
C THR A 72 -7.64 -0.86 12.23
N ALA A 73 -8.21 -2.07 12.29
CA ALA A 73 -9.05 -2.60 11.22
C ALA A 73 -10.29 -1.72 10.96
N LEU A 74 -11.01 -1.33 12.00
CA LEU A 74 -12.20 -0.48 11.87
C LEU A 74 -11.85 0.95 11.45
N ALA A 75 -10.70 1.50 11.86
CA ALA A 75 -10.28 2.83 11.46
C ALA A 75 -10.13 2.94 9.93
N TRP A 76 -9.48 1.97 9.30
CA TRP A 76 -9.33 1.93 7.85
C TRP A 76 -10.69 1.84 7.13
N VAL A 77 -11.62 1.06 7.65
CA VAL A 77 -12.98 0.99 7.12
C VAL A 77 -13.71 2.34 7.25
N VAL A 78 -13.66 2.95 8.44
CA VAL A 78 -14.39 4.21 8.74
C VAL A 78 -13.87 5.36 7.89
N ILE A 79 -12.55 5.56 7.79
CA ILE A 79 -11.98 6.63 6.95
C ILE A 79 -12.31 6.42 5.48
N SER A 80 -12.32 5.18 5.00
CA SER A 80 -12.67 4.90 3.60
C SER A 80 -14.15 5.18 3.30
N LEU A 81 -15.05 4.86 4.23
CA LEU A 81 -16.47 5.15 4.09
C LEU A 81 -16.72 6.67 4.05
N ILE A 82 -16.09 7.44 4.92
CA ILE A 82 -16.27 8.90 4.95
C ILE A 82 -15.58 9.54 3.75
N GLY A 83 -14.35 9.13 3.42
CA GLY A 83 -13.61 9.64 2.27
C GLY A 83 -14.27 9.36 0.91
N ALA A 84 -15.20 8.37 0.84
CA ALA A 84 -16.00 8.08 -0.34
C ALA A 84 -17.16 9.10 -0.56
N ALA A 85 -17.61 9.77 0.50
CA ALA A 85 -18.79 10.65 0.43
C ALA A 85 -18.67 11.78 -0.62
N PRO A 86 -17.53 12.50 -0.77
CA PRO A 86 -17.41 13.54 -1.80
C PRO A 86 -17.66 13.03 -3.21
N PHE A 87 -17.17 11.83 -3.56
CA PHE A 87 -17.35 11.25 -4.89
C PHE A 87 -18.81 10.96 -5.21
N THR A 88 -19.56 10.42 -4.24
CA THR A 88 -20.98 10.09 -4.44
C THR A 88 -21.86 11.33 -4.39
N LEU A 89 -21.62 12.24 -3.45
CA LEU A 89 -22.41 13.48 -3.30
C LEU A 89 -22.26 14.41 -4.51
N SER A 90 -21.09 14.44 -5.14
CA SER A 90 -20.86 15.19 -6.37
C SER A 90 -21.46 14.54 -7.61
N GLY A 91 -21.85 13.26 -7.54
CA GLY A 91 -22.32 12.49 -8.67
C GLY A 91 -21.23 12.02 -9.64
N GLN A 92 -19.95 12.29 -9.36
CA GLN A 92 -18.84 11.86 -10.21
C GLN A 92 -18.62 10.33 -10.12
N ILE A 93 -18.92 9.71 -8.97
CA ILE A 93 -19.08 8.26 -8.82
C ILE A 93 -20.47 8.03 -8.19
N PRO A 94 -21.51 7.80 -9.00
CA PRO A 94 -22.89 7.76 -8.49
C PRO A 94 -23.17 6.62 -7.52
N SER A 95 -22.51 5.47 -7.73
CA SER A 95 -22.65 4.29 -6.85
C SER A 95 -21.78 4.47 -5.60
N TYR A 96 -22.38 4.46 -4.41
CA TYR A 96 -21.63 4.54 -3.15
C TYR A 96 -20.69 3.33 -2.96
N LEU A 97 -21.08 2.14 -3.42
CA LEU A 97 -20.22 0.95 -3.38
C LEU A 97 -18.95 1.17 -4.22
N ASP A 98 -19.11 1.75 -5.41
CA ASP A 98 -18.00 2.05 -6.31
C ASP A 98 -17.10 3.17 -5.74
N ALA A 99 -17.71 4.18 -5.12
CA ALA A 99 -16.97 5.23 -4.41
C ALA A 99 -16.17 4.69 -3.21
N VAL A 100 -16.74 3.73 -2.47
CA VAL A 100 -16.05 3.04 -1.38
C VAL A 100 -14.89 2.18 -1.92
N PHE A 101 -15.11 1.44 -3.02
CA PHE A 101 -14.06 0.67 -3.68
C PHE A 101 -12.88 1.57 -4.06
N GLU A 102 -13.14 2.70 -4.73
CA GLU A 102 -12.13 3.68 -5.15
C GLU A 102 -11.39 4.27 -3.93
N THR A 103 -12.11 4.61 -2.87
CA THR A 103 -11.52 5.22 -1.67
C THR A 103 -10.73 4.21 -0.83
N VAL A 104 -11.23 2.97 -0.69
CA VAL A 104 -10.45 1.88 -0.06
C VAL A 104 -9.19 1.63 -0.87
N SER A 105 -9.28 1.56 -2.20
CA SER A 105 -8.13 1.44 -3.08
C SER A 105 -7.14 2.60 -2.87
N GLY A 106 -7.66 3.82 -2.69
CA GLY A 106 -6.87 5.00 -2.36
C GLY A 106 -6.10 4.85 -1.05
N PHE A 107 -6.80 4.67 0.06
CA PHE A 107 -6.18 4.59 1.38
C PHE A 107 -5.30 3.34 1.56
N THR A 108 -5.71 2.19 1.02
CA THR A 108 -4.88 0.97 1.08
C THR A 108 -3.72 0.98 0.09
N THR A 109 -3.58 2.07 -0.67
CA THR A 109 -2.53 2.25 -1.68
C THR A 109 -2.51 1.12 -2.72
N THR A 110 -3.69 0.67 -3.11
CA THR A 110 -3.85 -0.42 -4.10
C THR A 110 -3.77 0.10 -5.53
N GLY A 111 -4.45 1.22 -5.84
CA GLY A 111 -4.49 1.77 -7.19
C GLY A 111 -5.45 1.06 -8.16
N ALA A 112 -6.23 0.09 -7.69
CA ALA A 112 -7.32 -0.50 -8.46
C ALA A 112 -8.45 0.53 -8.62
N SER A 113 -8.91 0.79 -9.84
CA SER A 113 -9.91 1.81 -10.13
C SER A 113 -11.15 1.23 -10.79
N ILE A 114 -12.32 1.75 -10.42
CA ILE A 114 -13.59 1.48 -11.11
C ILE A 114 -13.86 2.51 -12.22
N LEU A 115 -13.04 3.52 -12.35
CA LEU A 115 -13.23 4.58 -13.33
C LEU A 115 -12.82 4.09 -14.71
N THR A 116 -13.69 4.30 -15.68
CA THR A 116 -13.39 4.05 -17.10
C THR A 116 -12.72 5.25 -17.75
N ASP A 117 -12.97 6.46 -17.25
CA ASP A 117 -12.34 7.71 -17.66
C ASP A 117 -11.97 8.53 -16.43
N VAL A 118 -10.67 8.54 -16.11
CA VAL A 118 -10.13 9.28 -14.96
C VAL A 118 -10.10 10.79 -15.23
N GLU A 119 -9.93 11.19 -16.47
CA GLU A 119 -9.81 12.59 -16.88
C GLU A 119 -11.16 13.35 -16.86
N ALA A 120 -12.27 12.62 -16.70
CA ALA A 120 -13.59 13.21 -16.51
C ALA A 120 -13.81 13.75 -15.08
N LEU A 121 -12.96 13.38 -14.11
CA LEU A 121 -13.04 13.89 -12.74
C LEU A 121 -12.52 15.31 -12.61
N ASP A 122 -13.14 16.10 -11.73
CA ASP A 122 -12.65 17.43 -11.33
C ASP A 122 -11.29 17.33 -10.61
N ASN A 123 -10.49 18.39 -10.69
CA ASN A 123 -9.14 18.43 -10.09
C ASN A 123 -9.18 18.23 -8.57
N GLY A 124 -10.18 18.77 -7.87
CA GLY A 124 -10.36 18.52 -6.44
C GLY A 124 -10.52 17.03 -6.12
N MET A 125 -11.27 16.29 -6.94
CA MET A 125 -11.48 14.83 -6.79
C MET A 125 -10.23 14.03 -7.17
N LEU A 126 -9.54 14.40 -8.25
CA LEU A 126 -8.25 13.82 -8.65
C LEU A 126 -7.19 14.01 -7.57
N PHE A 127 -7.14 15.21 -6.98
CA PHE A 127 -6.23 15.50 -5.87
C PHE A 127 -6.56 14.63 -4.66
N TRP A 128 -7.84 14.53 -4.24
CA TRP A 128 -8.24 13.70 -3.11
C TRP A 128 -7.87 12.24 -3.33
N ARG A 129 -8.17 11.71 -4.50
CA ARG A 129 -7.82 10.37 -4.93
C ARG A 129 -6.32 10.08 -4.79
N SER A 130 -5.46 10.95 -5.31
CA SER A 130 -4.00 10.82 -5.21
C SER A 130 -3.49 11.04 -3.78
N PHE A 131 -4.09 11.98 -3.05
CA PHE A 131 -3.70 12.30 -1.69
C PHE A 131 -4.03 11.18 -0.68
N THR A 132 -5.11 10.40 -0.93
CA THR A 132 -5.39 9.21 -0.11
C THR A 132 -4.25 8.18 -0.19
N HIS A 133 -3.56 8.04 -1.33
CA HIS A 133 -2.34 7.22 -1.44
C HIS A 133 -1.22 7.73 -0.54
N TRP A 134 -0.99 9.03 -0.55
CA TRP A 134 0.05 9.62 0.28
C TRP A 134 -0.22 9.43 1.78
N LEU A 135 -1.48 9.59 2.20
CA LEU A 135 -1.90 9.32 3.57
C LEU A 135 -1.79 7.84 3.93
N GLY A 136 -2.21 6.97 3.01
CA GLY A 136 -2.18 5.53 3.19
C GLY A 136 -0.77 4.95 3.24
N GLY A 137 0.19 5.51 2.47
CA GLY A 137 1.54 4.98 2.29
C GLY A 137 2.30 4.77 3.60
N MET A 138 2.39 5.80 4.43
CA MET A 138 3.03 5.71 5.76
C MET A 138 2.10 5.25 6.88
N GLY A 139 0.82 5.00 6.56
CA GLY A 139 -0.19 4.61 7.52
C GLY A 139 -0.73 5.80 8.33
N ILE A 140 -2.03 5.97 8.27
CA ILE A 140 -2.72 7.08 8.95
C ILE A 140 -2.59 6.99 10.48
N LEU A 141 -2.44 5.76 11.02
CA LEU A 141 -2.28 5.55 12.45
C LEU A 141 -0.87 5.93 12.93
N VAL A 142 0.17 5.70 12.13
CA VAL A 142 1.53 6.17 12.42
C VAL A 142 1.57 7.69 12.43
N PHE A 143 0.85 8.34 11.51
CA PHE A 143 0.68 9.79 11.52
C PHE A 143 -0.03 10.25 12.81
N MET A 144 -1.15 9.64 13.17
CA MET A 144 -1.86 9.95 14.40
C MET A 144 -0.97 9.77 15.65
N LEU A 145 -0.15 8.71 15.70
CA LEU A 145 0.80 8.47 16.78
C LEU A 145 1.91 9.51 16.87
N SER A 146 2.31 10.09 15.74
CA SER A 146 3.32 11.18 15.74
C SER A 146 2.78 12.46 16.37
N LEU A 147 1.48 12.72 16.23
CA LEU A 147 0.81 13.93 16.73
C LEU A 147 0.29 13.76 18.16
N VAL A 148 -0.32 12.61 18.47
CA VAL A 148 -1.01 12.38 19.75
C VAL A 148 -0.07 11.69 20.74
N ASN A 149 0.00 12.22 21.97
CA ASN A 149 0.78 11.62 23.03
C ASN A 149 0.00 10.47 23.70
N MET A 150 0.20 9.24 23.23
CA MET A 150 -0.51 8.05 23.68
C MET A 150 0.26 7.23 24.73
N GLY A 151 1.42 7.69 25.21
CA GLY A 151 2.24 6.99 26.18
C GLY A 151 2.76 5.64 25.70
N GLY A 152 2.89 4.65 26.61
CA GLY A 152 3.39 3.31 26.30
C GLY A 152 2.51 2.45 25.40
N GLN A 153 1.29 2.89 25.10
CA GLN A 153 0.28 2.14 24.35
C GLN A 153 0.47 2.25 22.82
N ALA A 154 1.27 3.22 22.36
CA ALA A 154 1.65 3.39 20.96
C ALA A 154 2.22 2.10 20.32
N ASN A 155 2.84 1.24 21.12
CA ASN A 155 3.42 -0.03 20.67
C ASN A 155 2.37 -1.00 20.08
N HIS A 156 1.15 -1.02 20.63
CA HIS A 156 0.10 -1.95 20.21
C HIS A 156 -0.49 -1.51 18.86
N LEU A 157 -0.65 -0.19 18.64
CA LEU A 157 -1.13 0.35 17.37
C LEU A 157 -0.12 0.17 16.24
N LEU A 158 1.14 0.48 16.48
CA LEU A 158 2.19 0.28 15.47
C LEU A 158 2.36 -1.18 15.07
N ARG A 159 2.28 -2.11 16.04
CA ARG A 159 2.31 -3.54 15.72
C ARG A 159 1.08 -4.02 14.97
N ALA A 160 -0.06 -3.37 15.16
CA ALA A 160 -1.29 -3.71 14.47
C ALA A 160 -1.29 -3.18 13.02
N GLU A 161 -0.66 -2.04 12.75
CA GLU A 161 -0.55 -1.46 11.41
C GLU A 161 0.63 -2.03 10.60
N SER A 162 1.69 -2.45 11.26
CA SER A 162 2.87 -3.04 10.61
C SER A 162 3.34 -4.28 11.39
N PRO A 163 2.63 -5.40 11.29
CA PRO A 163 2.92 -6.63 12.03
C PRO A 163 4.12 -7.43 11.52
N GLY A 164 4.90 -6.88 10.59
CA GLY A 164 6.06 -7.54 10.00
C GLY A 164 7.11 -8.05 11.01
N PRO A 165 7.98 -9.00 10.63
CA PRO A 165 8.99 -9.57 11.51
C PRO A 165 10.00 -8.48 11.93
N THR A 166 9.97 -8.13 13.20
CA THR A 166 10.93 -7.24 13.90
C THR A 166 11.00 -5.79 13.40
N VAL A 167 10.14 -4.94 13.94
CA VAL A 167 10.46 -3.51 14.02
C VAL A 167 11.62 -3.38 15.01
N SER A 168 12.86 -3.26 14.51
CA SER A 168 14.00 -2.92 15.35
C SER A 168 13.72 -1.54 15.93
N LYS A 169 13.65 -1.43 17.28
CA LYS A 169 13.45 -0.16 17.96
C LYS A 169 14.59 0.77 17.57
N MET A 170 14.30 1.77 16.74
CA MET A 170 15.29 2.76 16.28
C MET A 170 15.72 3.68 17.42
N VAL A 171 14.77 4.08 18.25
CA VAL A 171 14.95 4.94 19.42
C VAL A 171 14.00 4.47 20.53
N PRO A 172 14.33 4.73 21.81
CA PRO A 172 13.51 4.35 22.96
C PRO A 172 12.08 4.92 22.91
N ASN A 173 11.89 6.04 22.22
CA ASN A 173 10.60 6.73 22.12
C ASN A 173 9.98 6.51 20.73
N MET A 174 8.88 5.76 20.68
CA MET A 174 8.15 5.41 19.46
C MET A 174 7.65 6.64 18.68
N ARG A 175 7.22 7.69 19.37
CA ARG A 175 6.79 8.95 18.74
C ARG A 175 7.93 9.60 17.95
N LYS A 176 9.14 9.61 18.50
CA LYS A 176 10.32 10.14 17.80
C LYS A 176 10.67 9.29 16.58
N SER A 177 10.57 7.95 16.70
CA SER A 177 10.78 7.05 15.56
C SER A 177 9.79 7.33 14.44
N ALA A 178 8.48 7.42 14.75
CA ALA A 178 7.44 7.75 13.79
C ALA A 178 7.70 9.12 13.12
N ALA A 179 8.02 10.15 13.90
CA ALA A 179 8.31 11.48 13.38
C ALA A 179 9.52 11.52 12.41
N ILE A 180 10.57 10.74 12.70
CA ILE A 180 11.74 10.64 11.81
C ILE A 180 11.35 9.95 10.49
N LEU A 181 10.61 8.84 10.55
CA LEU A 181 10.16 8.13 9.35
C LEU A 181 9.25 9.01 8.49
N TYR A 182 8.31 9.73 9.10
CA TYR A 182 7.49 10.73 8.39
C TYR A 182 8.33 11.84 7.79
N GLY A 183 9.33 12.35 8.51
CA GLY A 183 10.26 13.35 8.00
C GLY A 183 10.97 12.87 6.72
N ILE A 184 11.50 11.64 6.73
CA ILE A 184 12.12 11.03 5.55
C ILE A 184 11.12 10.93 4.39
N TYR A 185 9.92 10.45 4.66
CA TYR A 185 8.85 10.31 3.68
C TYR A 185 8.49 11.65 3.01
N ILE A 186 8.27 12.70 3.80
CA ILE A 186 7.96 14.04 3.31
C ILE A 186 9.10 14.59 2.45
N VAL A 187 10.35 14.47 2.93
CA VAL A 187 11.53 14.97 2.21
C VAL A 187 11.69 14.26 0.87
N MET A 188 11.55 12.92 0.84
CA MET A 188 11.63 12.15 -0.40
C MET A 188 10.52 12.56 -1.38
N THR A 189 9.28 12.72 -0.91
CA THR A 189 8.16 13.19 -1.75
C THR A 189 8.45 14.58 -2.31
N ALA A 190 8.94 15.51 -1.48
CA ALA A 190 9.27 16.87 -1.93
C ALA A 190 10.39 16.89 -2.98
N VAL A 191 11.43 16.06 -2.79
CA VAL A 191 12.52 15.92 -3.78
C VAL A 191 11.97 15.37 -5.11
N GLU A 192 11.09 14.38 -5.08
CA GLU A 192 10.46 13.84 -6.28
C GLU A 192 9.64 14.92 -7.01
N VAL A 193 8.79 15.67 -6.30
CA VAL A 193 8.02 16.79 -6.88
C VAL A 193 8.94 17.80 -7.58
N VAL A 194 10.05 18.19 -6.93
CA VAL A 194 11.01 19.13 -7.51
C VAL A 194 11.64 18.56 -8.79
N LEU A 195 12.02 17.27 -8.80
CA LEU A 195 12.60 16.64 -9.99
C LEU A 195 11.59 16.54 -11.14
N LEU A 196 10.32 16.23 -10.85
CA LEU A 196 9.26 16.21 -11.87
C LEU A 196 9.00 17.60 -12.46
N LEU A 197 8.98 18.64 -11.63
CA LEU A 197 8.87 20.03 -12.06
C LEU A 197 10.06 20.44 -12.97
N LEU A 198 11.29 20.06 -12.60
CA LEU A 198 12.47 20.30 -13.44
C LEU A 198 12.41 19.58 -14.78
N GLY A 199 11.69 18.46 -14.86
CA GLY A 199 11.38 17.76 -16.10
C GLY A 199 10.27 18.39 -16.94
N GLY A 200 9.68 19.51 -16.51
CA GLY A 200 8.61 20.23 -17.22
C GLY A 200 7.20 19.71 -16.97
N MET A 201 6.99 18.81 -15.98
CA MET A 201 5.66 18.37 -15.60
C MET A 201 4.92 19.49 -14.86
N PRO A 202 3.62 19.77 -15.14
CA PRO A 202 2.82 20.74 -14.39
C PRO A 202 2.80 20.46 -12.90
N LEU A 203 2.67 21.52 -12.05
CA LEU A 203 2.70 21.38 -10.60
C LEU A 203 1.64 20.41 -10.07
N PHE A 204 0.41 20.51 -10.58
CA PHE A 204 -0.69 19.64 -10.16
C PHE A 204 -0.37 18.16 -10.47
N ASP A 205 0.08 17.90 -11.70
CA ASP A 205 0.45 16.56 -12.16
C ASP A 205 1.63 16.01 -11.36
N SER A 206 2.64 16.86 -11.07
CA SER A 206 3.81 16.50 -10.27
C SER A 206 3.44 16.12 -8.83
N LEU A 207 2.52 16.87 -8.21
CA LEU A 207 2.03 16.57 -6.86
C LEU A 207 1.25 15.25 -6.82
N CYS A 208 0.29 15.08 -7.72
CA CYS A 208 -0.54 13.87 -7.78
C CYS A 208 0.30 12.62 -8.10
N THR A 209 1.25 12.73 -9.04
CA THR A 209 2.16 11.62 -9.38
C THR A 209 3.07 11.28 -8.20
N ALA A 210 3.68 12.28 -7.55
CA ALA A 210 4.53 12.06 -6.39
C ALA A 210 3.76 11.45 -5.20
N PHE A 211 2.49 11.79 -5.00
CA PHE A 211 1.64 11.15 -3.99
C PHE A 211 1.38 9.67 -4.30
N GLY A 212 1.11 9.35 -5.56
CA GLY A 212 0.96 7.98 -6.03
C GLY A 212 2.24 7.17 -5.90
N THR A 213 3.39 7.75 -6.24
CA THR A 213 4.71 7.11 -6.12
C THR A 213 5.10 6.90 -4.66
N ALA A 214 5.01 7.95 -3.84
CA ALA A 214 5.41 7.90 -2.43
C ALA A 214 4.55 6.92 -1.63
N GLY A 215 3.24 6.94 -1.86
CA GLY A 215 2.31 5.98 -1.28
C GLY A 215 2.45 4.58 -1.85
N THR A 216 3.16 4.41 -2.97
CA THR A 216 3.18 3.17 -3.77
C THR A 216 1.78 2.70 -4.15
N GLY A 217 0.94 3.63 -4.63
CA GLY A 217 -0.47 3.36 -4.89
C GLY A 217 -0.89 3.43 -6.36
N GLY A 218 -0.21 4.24 -7.20
CA GLY A 218 -0.32 4.20 -8.65
C GLY A 218 -1.57 4.82 -9.28
N PHE A 219 -2.40 5.52 -8.53
CA PHE A 219 -3.48 6.29 -9.14
C PHE A 219 -2.93 7.36 -10.08
N GLY A 220 -3.18 7.20 -11.37
CA GLY A 220 -2.89 8.22 -12.37
C GLY A 220 -4.00 9.27 -12.45
N ILE A 221 -3.64 10.46 -12.96
CA ILE A 221 -4.57 11.54 -13.34
C ILE A 221 -4.82 11.54 -14.85
N LYS A 222 -4.17 10.64 -15.58
CA LYS A 222 -4.31 10.40 -17.01
C LYS A 222 -4.73 8.96 -17.27
N ASN A 223 -5.57 8.74 -18.27
CA ASN A 223 -6.05 7.42 -18.63
C ASN A 223 -4.93 6.46 -19.05
N SER A 224 -3.89 6.95 -19.69
CA SER A 224 -2.69 6.19 -20.07
C SER A 224 -1.60 6.16 -18.99
N SER A 225 -1.93 6.58 -17.74
CA SER A 225 -0.99 6.60 -16.61
C SER A 225 0.29 7.36 -16.95
N MET A 226 1.48 6.85 -16.61
CA MET A 226 2.76 7.47 -16.96
C MET A 226 3.12 7.37 -18.43
N GLY A 227 2.42 6.56 -19.22
CA GLY A 227 2.54 6.53 -20.67
C GLY A 227 2.10 7.82 -21.37
N TYR A 228 1.30 8.67 -20.69
CA TYR A 228 0.94 10.00 -21.21
C TYR A 228 2.15 10.94 -21.36
N TYR A 229 3.11 10.84 -20.45
CA TYR A 229 4.31 11.68 -20.47
C TYR A 229 5.41 10.99 -21.26
N ASP A 230 5.54 11.35 -22.56
CA ASP A 230 6.55 10.79 -23.45
C ASP A 230 7.94 11.40 -23.14
N SER A 231 8.47 11.06 -21.96
CA SER A 231 9.76 11.55 -21.47
C SER A 231 10.45 10.49 -20.64
N TYR A 232 11.59 10.00 -21.14
CA TYR A 232 12.44 9.06 -20.39
C TYR A 232 12.91 9.63 -19.06
N TYR A 233 13.08 10.96 -18.96
CA TYR A 233 13.46 11.61 -17.71
C TYR A 233 12.35 11.49 -16.68
N LEU A 234 11.12 11.89 -17.02
CA LEU A 234 9.99 11.84 -16.08
C LEU A 234 9.67 10.41 -15.64
N GLN A 235 9.57 9.49 -16.61
CA GLN A 235 9.35 8.08 -16.34
C GLN A 235 10.50 7.47 -15.54
N GLY A 236 11.76 7.86 -15.82
CA GLY A 236 12.94 7.44 -15.10
C GLY A 236 12.94 7.92 -13.63
N VAL A 237 12.60 9.18 -13.37
CA VAL A 237 12.45 9.72 -12.02
C VAL A 237 11.43 8.91 -11.25
N VAL A 238 10.23 8.70 -11.79
CA VAL A 238 9.17 7.92 -11.15
C VAL A 238 9.62 6.48 -10.88
N SER A 239 10.28 5.81 -11.83
CA SER A 239 10.80 4.44 -11.67
C SER A 239 11.78 4.33 -10.49
N VAL A 240 12.73 5.27 -10.42
CA VAL A 240 13.74 5.30 -9.35
C VAL A 240 13.07 5.55 -7.99
N PHE A 241 12.13 6.51 -7.91
CA PHE A 241 11.45 6.81 -6.66
C PHE A 241 10.51 5.67 -6.22
N MET A 242 9.82 4.99 -7.14
CA MET A 242 9.10 3.74 -6.81
C MET A 242 10.02 2.75 -6.10
N VAL A 243 11.20 2.46 -6.68
CA VAL A 243 12.18 1.55 -6.08
C VAL A 243 12.64 2.06 -4.71
N LEU A 244 12.92 3.35 -4.56
CA LEU A 244 13.34 3.94 -3.30
C LEU A 244 12.25 3.85 -2.21
N PHE A 245 11.00 4.17 -2.51
CA PHE A 245 9.89 4.02 -1.56
C PHE A 245 9.60 2.56 -1.20
N GLY A 246 9.94 1.61 -2.07
CA GLY A 246 9.88 0.17 -1.79
C GLY A 246 10.99 -0.36 -0.87
N VAL A 247 12.03 0.41 -0.57
CA VAL A 247 13.10 0.04 0.38
C VAL A 247 12.62 0.21 1.82
N ASN A 248 13.12 -0.62 2.72
CA ASN A 248 12.89 -0.51 4.15
C ASN A 248 13.37 0.85 4.70
N PHE A 249 12.46 1.66 5.26
CA PHE A 249 12.76 3.00 5.76
C PHE A 249 13.79 3.04 6.88
N ASN A 250 14.00 1.93 7.61
CA ASN A 250 15.09 1.82 8.58
C ASN A 250 16.47 1.97 7.94
N VAL A 251 16.63 1.61 6.67
CA VAL A 251 17.89 1.75 5.94
C VAL A 251 18.23 3.22 5.74
N TYR A 252 17.24 4.05 5.41
CA TYR A 252 17.45 5.51 5.31
C TYR A 252 17.84 6.12 6.66
N PHE A 253 17.24 5.66 7.75
CA PHE A 253 17.64 6.07 9.08
C PHE A 253 19.12 5.70 9.37
N PHE A 254 19.57 4.49 9.01
CA PHE A 254 20.96 4.10 9.16
C PHE A 254 21.90 4.94 8.29
N LEU A 255 21.49 5.30 7.07
CA LEU A 255 22.26 6.20 6.20
C LEU A 255 22.41 7.60 6.82
N LEU A 256 21.32 8.18 7.37
CA LEU A 256 21.35 9.45 8.08
C LEU A 256 22.29 9.41 9.31
N MET A 257 22.32 8.27 10.02
CA MET A 257 23.21 8.04 11.16
C MET A 257 24.65 7.66 10.74
N LYS A 258 24.97 7.73 9.44
CA LYS A 258 26.29 7.37 8.86
C LYS A 258 26.70 5.91 9.14
N LYS A 259 25.75 5.00 9.40
CA LYS A 259 25.97 3.57 9.63
C LYS A 259 25.88 2.77 8.33
N TYR A 260 26.70 3.13 7.33
CA TYR A 260 26.66 2.57 5.97
C TYR A 260 26.82 1.05 5.93
N ALA A 261 27.65 0.47 6.79
CA ALA A 261 27.86 -0.97 6.86
C ALA A 261 26.58 -1.74 7.27
N MET A 262 25.75 -1.16 8.14
CA MET A 262 24.48 -1.77 8.55
C MET A 262 23.43 -1.69 7.42
N ALA A 263 23.41 -0.58 6.69
CA ALA A 263 22.52 -0.40 5.53
C ALA A 263 22.87 -1.43 4.43
N TRP A 264 24.15 -1.58 4.07
CA TRP A 264 24.60 -2.47 2.99
C TRP A 264 24.50 -3.97 3.34
N ARG A 265 24.62 -4.33 4.62
CA ARG A 265 24.53 -5.73 5.09
C ARG A 265 23.10 -6.23 5.25
N ASN A 266 22.10 -5.40 5.03
CA ASN A 266 20.71 -5.81 5.11
C ASN A 266 20.38 -6.86 4.02
N THR A 267 20.07 -8.08 4.45
CA THR A 267 19.84 -9.22 3.55
C THR A 267 18.58 -9.01 2.70
N GLU A 268 17.53 -8.39 3.28
CA GLU A 268 16.27 -8.12 2.59
C GLU A 268 16.50 -7.14 1.42
N VAL A 269 17.20 -6.02 1.68
CA VAL A 269 17.46 -4.99 0.67
C VAL A 269 18.32 -5.54 -0.47
N ARG A 270 19.32 -6.36 -0.15
CA ARG A 270 20.14 -7.03 -1.18
C ARG A 270 19.33 -7.99 -2.04
N ALA A 271 18.44 -8.78 -1.41
CA ALA A 271 17.53 -9.67 -2.14
C ALA A 271 16.57 -8.87 -3.03
N TYR A 272 16.02 -7.78 -2.52
CA TYR A 272 15.11 -6.89 -3.25
C TYR A 272 15.78 -6.34 -4.53
N PHE A 273 16.96 -5.75 -4.43
CA PHE A 273 17.68 -5.25 -5.61
C PHE A 273 18.10 -6.37 -6.57
N ALA A 274 18.47 -7.55 -6.06
CA ALA A 274 18.81 -8.71 -6.91
C ALA A 274 17.58 -9.19 -7.69
N ILE A 275 16.39 -9.22 -7.09
CA ILE A 275 15.13 -9.60 -7.76
C ILE A 275 14.81 -8.56 -8.84
N ILE A 276 14.90 -7.24 -8.55
CA ILE A 276 14.65 -6.19 -9.54
C ILE A 276 15.61 -6.35 -10.72
N ALA A 277 16.91 -6.43 -10.47
CA ALA A 277 17.91 -6.53 -11.53
C ALA A 277 17.72 -7.80 -12.39
N GLY A 278 17.50 -8.96 -11.76
CA GLY A 278 17.27 -10.21 -12.45
C GLY A 278 16.00 -10.20 -13.29
N SER A 279 14.88 -9.75 -12.72
CA SER A 279 13.61 -9.67 -13.44
C SER A 279 13.67 -8.67 -14.60
N THR A 280 14.26 -7.49 -14.38
CA THR A 280 14.45 -6.51 -15.43
C THR A 280 15.28 -7.06 -16.57
N LEU A 281 16.39 -7.73 -16.28
CA LEU A 281 17.25 -8.32 -17.32
C LEU A 281 16.48 -9.37 -18.14
N ILE A 282 15.79 -10.31 -17.49
CA ILE A 282 15.07 -11.39 -18.18
C ILE A 282 13.93 -10.81 -19.04
N ILE A 283 13.15 -9.86 -18.50
CA ILE A 283 12.05 -9.22 -19.25
C ILE A 283 12.61 -8.42 -20.41
N THR A 284 13.66 -7.60 -20.21
CA THR A 284 14.31 -6.86 -21.29
C THR A 284 14.69 -7.75 -22.46
N LEU A 285 15.38 -8.87 -22.19
CA LEU A 285 15.77 -9.82 -23.21
C LEU A 285 14.57 -10.44 -23.93
N ASN A 286 13.48 -10.68 -23.22
CA ASN A 286 12.28 -11.31 -23.76
C ASN A 286 11.44 -10.37 -24.64
N ILE A 287 11.50 -9.05 -24.40
CA ILE A 287 10.71 -8.03 -25.15
C ILE A 287 11.55 -7.24 -26.14
N LEU A 288 12.84 -7.55 -26.34
CA LEU A 288 13.72 -6.83 -27.28
C LEU A 288 13.14 -6.69 -28.70
N GLY A 289 12.43 -7.70 -29.19
CA GLY A 289 11.82 -7.68 -30.51
C GLY A 289 10.54 -6.83 -30.63
N MET A 290 10.01 -6.33 -29.52
CA MET A 290 8.79 -5.52 -29.49
C MET A 290 9.05 -4.01 -29.55
N PHE A 291 10.28 -3.59 -29.28
CA PHE A 291 10.64 -2.17 -29.19
C PHE A 291 11.73 -1.81 -30.21
N PRO A 292 11.76 -0.53 -30.66
CA PRO A 292 12.72 -0.08 -31.67
C PRO A 292 14.18 -0.18 -31.24
N THR A 293 14.45 0.07 -29.93
CA THR A 293 15.81 0.01 -29.38
C THR A 293 15.88 -0.88 -28.15
N ALA A 294 17.08 -1.41 -27.88
CA ALA A 294 17.34 -2.17 -26.64
C ALA A 294 17.17 -1.28 -25.38
N PHE A 295 17.39 0.03 -25.51
CA PHE A 295 17.18 0.97 -24.42
C PHE A 295 15.70 1.14 -24.11
N ASP A 296 14.82 1.21 -25.12
CA ASP A 296 13.36 1.28 -24.93
C ASP A 296 12.86 0.02 -24.21
N ALA A 297 13.30 -1.17 -24.67
CA ALA A 297 12.95 -2.43 -24.02
C ALA A 297 13.40 -2.46 -22.56
N PHE A 298 14.63 -2.01 -22.27
CA PHE A 298 15.15 -1.91 -20.91
C PHE A 298 14.34 -0.90 -20.08
N HIS A 299 14.04 0.28 -20.63
CA HIS A 299 13.31 1.34 -19.94
C HIS A 299 11.92 0.88 -19.49
N HIS A 300 11.15 0.31 -20.44
CA HIS A 300 9.80 -0.18 -20.13
C HIS A 300 9.83 -1.43 -19.21
N ALA A 301 10.80 -2.33 -19.37
CA ALA A 301 10.99 -3.46 -18.49
C ALA A 301 11.30 -3.00 -17.07
N PHE A 302 12.25 -2.07 -16.89
CA PHE A 302 12.61 -1.54 -15.58
C PHE A 302 11.45 -0.79 -14.93
N PHE A 303 10.70 0.00 -15.71
CA PHE A 303 9.50 0.68 -15.22
C PHE A 303 8.45 -0.32 -14.71
N ALA A 304 8.08 -1.31 -15.53
CA ALA A 304 7.07 -2.32 -15.15
C ALA A 304 7.51 -3.15 -13.94
N VAL A 305 8.77 -3.60 -13.91
CA VAL A 305 9.32 -4.34 -12.75
C VAL A 305 9.30 -3.47 -11.50
N SER A 306 9.75 -2.22 -11.58
CA SER A 306 9.73 -1.28 -10.47
C SER A 306 8.32 -1.06 -9.96
N SER A 307 7.38 -0.81 -10.86
CA SER A 307 5.97 -0.57 -10.55
C SER A 307 5.32 -1.76 -9.86
N VAL A 308 5.52 -2.97 -10.39
CA VAL A 308 4.86 -4.18 -9.87
C VAL A 308 5.46 -4.67 -8.56
N ILE A 309 6.80 -4.72 -8.43
CA ILE A 309 7.43 -5.23 -7.20
C ILE A 309 7.24 -4.27 -6.02
N THR A 310 7.17 -2.97 -6.28
CA THR A 310 6.91 -1.97 -5.23
C THR A 310 5.43 -1.84 -4.92
N THR A 311 4.60 -2.57 -5.67
CA THR A 311 3.14 -2.50 -5.58
C THR A 311 2.58 -1.10 -5.87
N THR A 312 3.25 -0.33 -6.73
CA THR A 312 2.80 1.01 -7.11
C THR A 312 1.69 0.96 -8.16
N GLY A 313 1.87 0.20 -9.26
CA GLY A 313 0.84 0.03 -10.27
C GLY A 313 0.82 1.05 -11.42
N PHE A 314 1.73 2.02 -11.48
CA PHE A 314 1.88 2.88 -12.67
C PHE A 314 2.32 2.08 -13.89
N SER A 315 1.93 2.53 -15.08
CA SER A 315 2.30 1.90 -16.36
C SER A 315 2.77 2.92 -17.38
N THR A 316 3.73 2.52 -18.22
CA THR A 316 4.18 3.28 -19.40
C THR A 316 3.72 2.63 -20.69
N THR A 317 3.46 1.33 -20.65
CA THR A 317 2.98 0.52 -21.77
C THR A 317 2.03 -0.56 -21.24
N ASP A 318 1.23 -1.12 -22.14
CA ASP A 318 0.37 -2.25 -21.80
C ASP A 318 1.19 -3.55 -21.76
N PHE A 319 1.61 -3.96 -20.58
CA PHE A 319 2.35 -5.20 -20.38
C PHE A 319 1.48 -6.48 -20.50
N ASP A 320 0.16 -6.34 -20.63
CA ASP A 320 -0.69 -7.50 -20.92
C ASP A 320 -0.44 -8.04 -22.35
N LEU A 321 0.06 -7.19 -23.25
CA LEU A 321 0.45 -7.56 -24.61
C LEU A 321 1.86 -8.22 -24.68
N TRP A 322 2.60 -8.27 -23.57
CA TRP A 322 3.96 -8.82 -23.55
C TRP A 322 3.96 -10.35 -23.64
N PRO A 323 5.09 -10.95 -24.07
CA PRO A 323 5.23 -12.40 -24.13
C PRO A 323 4.95 -13.07 -22.79
N GLN A 324 4.43 -14.29 -22.84
CA GLN A 324 3.94 -15.02 -21.68
C GLN A 324 4.95 -15.11 -20.52
N LEU A 325 6.27 -15.29 -20.82
CA LEU A 325 7.30 -15.32 -19.79
C LEU A 325 7.35 -14.01 -18.98
N SER A 326 7.32 -12.86 -19.66
CA SER A 326 7.33 -11.55 -19.01
C SER A 326 6.09 -11.34 -18.14
N ARG A 327 4.91 -11.71 -18.63
CA ARG A 327 3.65 -11.66 -17.86
C ARG A 327 3.71 -12.54 -16.60
N CYS A 328 4.22 -13.78 -16.73
CA CYS A 328 4.40 -14.68 -15.58
C CYS A 328 5.36 -14.10 -14.54
N ILE A 329 6.48 -13.50 -14.97
CA ILE A 329 7.42 -12.85 -14.03
C ILE A 329 6.73 -11.70 -13.29
N LEU A 330 5.98 -10.86 -13.99
CA LEU A 330 5.25 -9.77 -13.36
C LEU A 330 4.23 -10.29 -12.34
N VAL A 331 3.46 -11.34 -12.64
CA VAL A 331 2.54 -11.97 -11.67
C VAL A 331 3.27 -12.52 -10.44
N LEU A 332 4.44 -13.12 -10.62
CA LEU A 332 5.27 -13.57 -9.49
C LEU A 332 5.77 -12.39 -8.65
N LEU A 333 6.15 -11.28 -9.29
CA LEU A 333 6.56 -10.06 -8.57
C LEU A 333 5.41 -9.42 -7.80
N MET A 334 4.14 -9.54 -8.27
CA MET A 334 2.95 -9.12 -7.52
C MET A 334 2.87 -9.80 -6.16
N ILE A 335 3.22 -11.10 -6.09
CA ILE A 335 3.20 -11.85 -4.83
C ILE A 335 4.36 -11.44 -3.93
N VAL A 336 5.56 -11.29 -4.50
CA VAL A 336 6.78 -10.98 -3.73
C VAL A 336 6.65 -9.67 -2.98
N GLY A 337 6.26 -8.61 -3.66
CA GLY A 337 6.09 -7.27 -3.08
C GLY A 337 7.40 -6.59 -2.69
N ALA A 338 7.29 -5.50 -1.90
CA ALA A 338 8.40 -4.66 -1.49
C ALA A 338 9.07 -5.14 -0.18
N CYS A 339 10.01 -4.35 0.37
CA CYS A 339 10.64 -4.60 1.67
C CYS A 339 9.66 -4.39 2.84
N ALA A 340 9.83 -5.13 3.92
CA ALA A 340 9.13 -4.86 5.17
C ALA A 340 9.53 -3.49 5.73
N GLY A 341 8.55 -2.73 6.23
CA GLY A 341 8.79 -1.36 6.69
C GLY A 341 9.06 -0.35 5.57
N SER A 342 8.57 -0.62 4.37
CA SER A 342 8.37 0.30 3.25
C SER A 342 6.90 0.68 3.12
N THR A 343 6.56 1.53 2.16
CA THR A 343 5.18 1.88 1.83
C THR A 343 4.45 0.80 1.03
N GLY A 344 5.21 -0.09 0.35
CA GLY A 344 4.66 -1.11 -0.55
C GLY A 344 3.86 -2.22 0.14
N GLY A 345 3.02 -2.90 -0.62
CA GLY A 345 2.21 -4.06 -0.24
C GLY A 345 2.90 -5.42 -0.46
N GLY A 346 2.13 -6.44 -0.74
CA GLY A 346 2.58 -7.82 -1.03
C GLY A 346 3.02 -8.61 0.20
N VAL A 347 3.53 -9.82 -0.05
CA VAL A 347 4.00 -10.75 0.99
C VAL A 347 5.22 -10.24 1.74
N LYS A 348 6.01 -9.37 1.14
CA LYS A 348 7.29 -8.79 1.58
C LYS A 348 8.49 -9.72 1.36
N VAL A 349 9.55 -9.10 0.83
CA VAL A 349 10.83 -9.78 0.55
C VAL A 349 11.41 -10.44 1.80
N SER A 350 11.26 -9.85 2.99
CA SER A 350 11.75 -10.42 4.26
C SER A 350 11.17 -11.80 4.55
N ARG A 351 9.86 -11.99 4.32
CA ARG A 351 9.21 -13.30 4.55
C ARG A 351 9.73 -14.33 3.55
N LEU A 352 9.89 -13.93 2.28
CA LEU A 352 10.48 -14.82 1.26
C LEU A 352 11.90 -15.26 1.63
N VAL A 353 12.75 -14.33 2.09
CA VAL A 353 14.11 -14.63 2.56
C VAL A 353 14.08 -15.61 3.74
N ILE A 354 13.20 -15.39 4.73
CA ILE A 354 13.07 -16.30 5.89
C ILE A 354 12.62 -17.69 5.43
N LEU A 355 11.64 -17.80 4.54
CA LEU A 355 11.12 -19.06 4.01
C LEU A 355 12.18 -19.83 3.23
N CYS A 356 12.91 -19.18 2.32
CA CYS A 356 13.99 -19.81 1.55
C CYS A 356 15.10 -20.33 2.47
N LYS A 357 15.46 -19.58 3.50
CA LYS A 357 16.46 -20.00 4.49
C LYS A 357 15.94 -21.14 5.37
N ALA A 358 14.68 -21.11 5.78
CA ALA A 358 14.05 -22.17 6.55
C ALA A 358 13.99 -23.47 5.75
N LEU A 359 13.54 -23.41 4.49
CA LEU A 359 13.52 -24.54 3.58
C LEU A 359 14.93 -25.14 3.39
N GLY A 360 15.93 -24.30 3.13
CA GLY A 360 17.33 -24.73 3.02
C GLY A 360 17.87 -25.37 4.31
N SER A 361 17.40 -24.92 5.48
CA SER A 361 17.73 -25.53 6.78
C SER A 361 17.10 -26.91 6.93
N GLU A 362 15.81 -27.07 6.58
CA GLU A 362 15.11 -28.35 6.67
C GLU A 362 15.69 -29.39 5.67
N LEU A 363 15.98 -29.00 4.43
CA LEU A 363 16.63 -29.87 3.46
C LEU A 363 18.00 -30.37 3.96
N ARG A 364 18.80 -29.51 4.58
CA ARG A 364 20.09 -29.89 5.17
C ARG A 364 19.95 -30.81 6.37
N LYS A 365 18.89 -30.63 7.18
CA LYS A 365 18.58 -31.54 8.29
C LYS A 365 18.26 -32.95 7.81
N LEU A 366 17.54 -33.07 6.68
CA LEU A 366 17.28 -34.38 6.07
C LEU A 366 18.60 -35.08 5.65
N LEU A 367 19.57 -34.31 5.14
CA LEU A 367 20.90 -34.85 4.75
C LEU A 367 21.82 -35.08 5.96
N HIS A 368 21.73 -34.27 6.99
CA HIS A 368 22.57 -34.32 8.19
C HIS A 368 21.75 -34.17 9.48
N PRO A 369 21.04 -35.23 9.93
CA PRO A 369 20.07 -35.18 11.05
C PRO A 369 20.65 -34.72 12.39
N ARG A 370 21.95 -34.90 12.60
CA ARG A 370 22.64 -34.51 13.86
C ARG A 370 23.13 -33.06 13.84
N SER A 371 23.01 -32.33 12.73
CA SER A 371 23.51 -30.97 12.64
C SER A 371 22.49 -30.00 13.27
N VAL A 372 22.89 -29.30 14.32
CA VAL A 372 22.10 -28.20 14.92
C VAL A 372 22.59 -26.88 14.31
N ARG A 373 21.76 -26.25 13.48
CA ARG A 373 22.04 -24.91 12.94
C ARG A 373 20.97 -23.93 13.32
N VAL A 374 21.41 -22.75 13.75
CA VAL A 374 20.52 -21.61 14.02
C VAL A 374 20.34 -20.85 12.71
N LEU A 375 19.08 -20.64 12.32
CA LEU A 375 18.74 -19.81 11.18
C LEU A 375 19.11 -18.36 11.51
N THR A 376 19.88 -17.70 10.64
CA THR A 376 20.32 -16.31 10.84
C THR A 376 19.90 -15.41 9.70
N VAL A 377 19.43 -14.19 10.02
CA VAL A 377 19.17 -13.09 9.08
C VAL A 377 19.91 -11.86 9.61
N ASP A 378 20.64 -11.16 8.75
CA ASP A 378 21.50 -10.01 9.10
C ASP A 378 22.51 -10.32 10.23
N GLY A 379 23.00 -11.58 10.29
CA GLY A 379 23.92 -12.05 11.34
C GLY A 379 23.25 -12.28 12.70
N LYS A 380 21.94 -12.13 12.83
CA LYS A 380 21.17 -12.38 14.06
C LYS A 380 20.38 -13.68 13.96
N PRO A 381 20.28 -14.45 15.06
CA PRO A 381 19.43 -15.65 15.08
C PRO A 381 17.95 -15.28 14.95
N VAL A 382 17.24 -16.04 14.12
CA VAL A 382 15.78 -15.94 13.98
C VAL A 382 15.13 -16.97 14.88
N SER A 383 14.19 -16.53 15.72
CA SER A 383 13.47 -17.44 16.61
C SER A 383 12.55 -18.40 15.84
N ARG A 384 12.28 -19.57 16.42
CA ARG A 384 11.32 -20.54 15.85
C ARG A 384 9.92 -19.93 15.72
N GLU A 385 9.51 -19.11 16.68
CA GLU A 385 8.23 -18.41 16.67
C GLU A 385 8.09 -17.48 15.47
N THR A 386 9.17 -16.77 15.08
CA THR A 386 9.19 -15.92 13.89
C THR A 386 9.01 -16.75 12.63
N VAL A 387 9.71 -17.89 12.51
CA VAL A 387 9.57 -18.78 11.34
C VAL A 387 8.16 -19.36 11.26
N GLN A 388 7.62 -19.85 12.38
CA GLN A 388 6.24 -20.36 12.45
C GLN A 388 5.22 -19.27 12.11
N GLY A 389 5.43 -18.03 12.60
CA GLY A 389 4.57 -16.90 12.27
C GLY A 389 4.55 -16.59 10.76
N VAL A 390 5.71 -16.66 10.10
CA VAL A 390 5.79 -16.48 8.64
C VAL A 390 5.10 -17.62 7.90
N GLN A 391 5.26 -18.86 8.34
CA GLN A 391 4.57 -20.03 7.75
C GLN A 391 3.04 -19.92 7.92
N SER A 392 2.57 -19.56 9.11
CA SER A 392 1.14 -19.34 9.39
C SER A 392 0.57 -18.22 8.51
N TYR A 393 1.31 -17.12 8.33
CA TYR A 393 0.92 -16.03 7.43
C TYR A 393 0.77 -16.53 5.99
N MET A 394 1.74 -17.30 5.48
CA MET A 394 1.68 -17.83 4.10
C MET A 394 0.53 -18.81 3.90
N THR A 395 0.26 -19.67 4.88
CA THR A 395 -0.88 -20.58 4.83
C THR A 395 -2.19 -19.80 4.76
N LEU A 396 -2.32 -18.78 5.61
CA LEU A 396 -3.50 -17.92 5.64
C LEU A 396 -3.65 -17.11 4.35
N TYR A 397 -2.56 -16.52 3.85
CA TYR A 397 -2.53 -15.81 2.59
C TYR A 397 -3.06 -16.67 1.44
N PHE A 398 -2.58 -17.92 1.35
CA PHE A 398 -3.03 -18.87 0.33
C PHE A 398 -4.53 -19.21 0.48
N LEU A 399 -5.01 -19.45 1.71
CA LEU A 399 -6.43 -19.73 1.96
C LEU A 399 -7.32 -18.54 1.59
N VAL A 400 -6.96 -17.31 1.98
CA VAL A 400 -7.69 -16.11 1.61
C VAL A 400 -7.72 -15.96 0.09
N THR A 401 -6.56 -16.08 -0.57
CA THR A 401 -6.49 -16.02 -2.04
C THR A 401 -7.45 -17.02 -2.70
N MET A 402 -7.45 -18.29 -2.25
CA MET A 402 -8.33 -19.31 -2.82
C MET A 402 -9.80 -18.97 -2.63
N VAL A 403 -10.18 -18.52 -1.45
CA VAL A 403 -11.59 -18.15 -1.16
C VAL A 403 -12.01 -16.95 -2.01
N SER A 404 -11.17 -15.92 -2.09
CA SER A 404 -11.46 -14.72 -2.90
C SER A 404 -11.56 -15.06 -4.39
N VAL A 405 -10.65 -15.88 -4.94
CA VAL A 405 -10.72 -16.33 -6.35
C VAL A 405 -12.02 -17.08 -6.61
N LEU A 406 -12.46 -17.99 -5.72
CA LEU A 406 -13.71 -18.72 -5.89
C LEU A 406 -14.94 -17.80 -5.83
N LEU A 407 -14.95 -16.80 -4.96
CA LEU A 407 -16.05 -15.85 -4.87
C LEU A 407 -16.10 -14.91 -6.09
N VAL A 408 -14.96 -14.40 -6.56
CA VAL A 408 -14.89 -13.54 -7.74
C VAL A 408 -15.19 -14.33 -9.02
N ALA A 409 -14.88 -15.64 -9.08
CA ALA A 409 -15.19 -16.50 -10.20
C ALA A 409 -16.71 -16.64 -10.46
N LEU A 410 -17.57 -16.27 -9.50
CA LEU A 410 -19.02 -16.22 -9.70
C LEU A 410 -19.44 -15.22 -10.80
N ASP A 411 -18.61 -14.26 -11.13
CA ASP A 411 -18.86 -13.31 -12.23
C ASP A 411 -18.66 -13.94 -13.63
N ASN A 412 -18.16 -15.18 -13.71
CA ASN A 412 -17.90 -15.90 -14.96
C ASN A 412 -16.99 -15.17 -15.96
N LEU A 413 -16.05 -14.37 -15.45
CA LEU A 413 -14.97 -13.79 -16.25
C LEU A 413 -13.88 -14.82 -16.53
N ASP A 414 -12.97 -14.52 -17.47
CA ASP A 414 -11.84 -15.40 -17.75
C ASP A 414 -10.93 -15.60 -16.54
N PHE A 415 -10.24 -16.74 -16.50
CA PHE A 415 -9.39 -17.10 -15.35
C PHE A 415 -8.26 -16.11 -15.09
N VAL A 416 -7.64 -15.57 -16.15
CA VAL A 416 -6.52 -14.61 -16.01
C VAL A 416 -7.01 -13.33 -15.33
N THR A 417 -8.13 -12.78 -15.78
CA THR A 417 -8.78 -11.61 -15.18
C THR A 417 -9.15 -11.88 -13.72
N THR A 418 -9.86 -12.98 -13.44
CA THR A 418 -10.32 -13.34 -12.10
C THR A 418 -9.15 -13.52 -11.14
N PHE A 419 -8.15 -14.31 -11.52
CA PHE A 419 -7.00 -14.59 -10.67
C PHE A 419 -6.15 -13.35 -10.42
N THR A 420 -5.84 -12.58 -11.47
CA THR A 420 -4.98 -11.41 -11.32
C THR A 420 -5.69 -10.23 -10.67
N ALA A 421 -7.03 -10.11 -10.76
CA ALA A 421 -7.80 -9.14 -10.01
C ALA A 421 -7.66 -9.38 -8.48
N VAL A 422 -7.80 -10.63 -8.02
CA VAL A 422 -7.58 -10.99 -6.62
C VAL A 422 -6.12 -10.75 -6.22
N MET A 423 -5.16 -11.14 -7.08
CA MET A 423 -3.73 -10.93 -6.80
C MET A 423 -3.40 -9.43 -6.70
N ALA A 424 -3.93 -8.60 -7.60
CA ALA A 424 -3.70 -7.16 -7.61
C ALA A 424 -4.28 -6.48 -6.37
N THR A 425 -5.49 -6.87 -5.93
CA THR A 425 -6.14 -6.27 -4.77
C THR A 425 -5.56 -6.76 -3.45
N LEU A 426 -5.33 -8.07 -3.28
CA LEU A 426 -4.77 -8.64 -2.06
C LEU A 426 -3.31 -8.23 -1.81
N ASN A 427 -2.56 -7.92 -2.87
CA ASN A 427 -1.18 -7.44 -2.74
C ASN A 427 -1.06 -5.91 -2.87
N ASN A 428 -2.18 -5.19 -3.00
CA ASN A 428 -2.25 -3.74 -3.11
C ASN A 428 -1.38 -3.18 -4.26
N ILE A 429 -1.62 -3.62 -5.52
CA ILE A 429 -0.81 -3.25 -6.70
C ILE A 429 -1.58 -2.40 -7.70
N GLY A 430 -2.90 -2.63 -7.83
CA GLY A 430 -3.80 -1.98 -8.78
C GLY A 430 -4.00 -2.78 -10.06
N PRO A 431 -3.18 -2.65 -11.09
CA PRO A 431 -3.38 -3.39 -12.32
C PRO A 431 -3.04 -4.88 -12.19
N GLY A 432 -3.85 -5.72 -12.83
CA GLY A 432 -3.59 -7.14 -13.06
C GLY A 432 -3.28 -7.42 -14.53
N LEU A 433 -3.95 -8.43 -15.09
CA LEU A 433 -3.91 -8.82 -16.51
C LEU A 433 -5.35 -8.99 -17.03
N GLY A 434 -5.52 -9.05 -18.34
CA GLY A 434 -6.84 -9.12 -18.98
C GLY A 434 -7.66 -7.85 -18.77
N LEU A 435 -8.93 -7.96 -18.35
CA LEU A 435 -9.81 -6.81 -18.15
C LEU A 435 -9.32 -5.81 -17.08
N VAL A 436 -8.50 -6.26 -16.14
CA VAL A 436 -7.90 -5.44 -15.10
C VAL A 436 -6.43 -5.12 -15.37
N GLY A 437 -6.01 -5.23 -16.64
CA GLY A 437 -4.67 -4.87 -17.10
C GLY A 437 -4.36 -3.37 -16.93
N PRO A 438 -3.17 -2.93 -17.35
CA PRO A 438 -2.71 -1.54 -17.18
C PRO A 438 -3.64 -0.49 -17.79
N THR A 439 -4.38 -0.85 -18.82
CA THR A 439 -5.34 0.02 -19.53
C THR A 439 -6.79 -0.29 -19.17
N GLY A 440 -7.01 -1.29 -18.31
CA GLY A 440 -8.32 -1.75 -17.87
C GLY A 440 -8.78 -1.15 -16.55
N CYS A 441 -9.99 -1.53 -16.11
CA CYS A 441 -10.56 -1.08 -14.84
C CYS A 441 -11.47 -2.17 -14.22
N PHE A 442 -11.85 -1.96 -12.96
CA PHE A 442 -12.71 -2.89 -12.21
C PHE A 442 -14.21 -2.62 -12.35
N ALA A 443 -14.63 -1.77 -13.30
CA ALA A 443 -16.03 -1.40 -13.48
C ALA A 443 -16.92 -2.59 -13.82
N ALA A 444 -16.41 -3.55 -14.60
CA ALA A 444 -17.17 -4.71 -15.10
C ALA A 444 -17.55 -5.76 -14.04
N PHE A 445 -16.94 -5.71 -12.85
CA PHE A 445 -17.23 -6.66 -11.78
C PHE A 445 -18.58 -6.41 -11.12
N SER A 446 -19.23 -7.50 -10.69
CA SER A 446 -20.48 -7.44 -9.93
C SER A 446 -20.30 -6.76 -8.57
N PRO A 447 -21.39 -6.28 -7.94
CA PRO A 447 -21.32 -5.74 -6.59
C PRO A 447 -20.71 -6.70 -5.56
N LEU A 448 -20.97 -8.01 -5.69
CA LEU A 448 -20.40 -9.04 -4.81
C LEU A 448 -18.87 -9.12 -4.98
N ALA A 449 -18.39 -9.21 -6.22
CA ALA A 449 -16.97 -9.26 -6.50
C ALA A 449 -16.26 -7.98 -6.04
N LYS A 450 -16.85 -6.80 -6.25
CA LYS A 450 -16.32 -5.52 -5.74
C LYS A 450 -16.20 -5.51 -4.21
N ILE A 451 -17.17 -6.07 -3.48
CA ILE A 451 -17.09 -6.20 -2.01
C ILE A 451 -15.93 -7.12 -1.61
N VAL A 452 -15.79 -8.28 -2.27
CA VAL A 452 -14.69 -9.22 -2.00
C VAL A 452 -13.35 -8.57 -2.27
N LEU A 453 -13.17 -7.95 -3.43
CA LEU A 453 -11.93 -7.26 -3.80
C LEU A 453 -11.62 -6.06 -2.88
N THR A 454 -12.66 -5.34 -2.42
CA THR A 454 -12.51 -4.28 -1.40
C THR A 454 -12.00 -4.86 -0.07
N ALA A 455 -12.53 -6.00 0.35
CA ALA A 455 -12.05 -6.69 1.55
C ALA A 455 -10.60 -7.18 1.37
N ASP A 456 -10.25 -7.70 0.19
CA ASP A 456 -8.88 -8.13 -0.13
C ASP A 456 -7.88 -6.98 -0.03
N MET A 457 -8.21 -5.77 -0.50
CA MET A 457 -7.38 -4.58 -0.34
C MET A 457 -7.09 -4.27 1.14
N LEU A 458 -8.11 -4.38 2.00
CA LEU A 458 -7.97 -4.19 3.44
C LEU A 458 -7.16 -5.32 4.09
N PHE A 459 -7.39 -6.58 3.69
CA PHE A 459 -6.61 -7.74 4.13
C PHE A 459 -5.13 -7.59 3.78
N GLY A 460 -4.83 -7.18 2.55
CA GLY A 460 -3.47 -6.96 2.07
C GLY A 460 -2.76 -5.88 2.87
N ARG A 461 -3.38 -4.70 3.01
CA ARG A 461 -2.80 -3.55 3.70
C ARG A 461 -2.53 -3.80 5.18
N LEU A 462 -3.43 -4.48 5.87
CA LEU A 462 -3.34 -4.78 7.30
C LEU A 462 -2.67 -6.12 7.60
N GLU A 463 -2.06 -6.77 6.59
CA GLU A 463 -1.33 -8.02 6.72
C GLU A 463 -2.17 -9.17 7.32
N LEU A 464 -3.44 -9.29 6.91
CA LEU A 464 -4.42 -10.35 7.19
C LEU A 464 -4.91 -10.44 8.66
N PHE A 465 -4.01 -10.54 9.64
CA PHE A 465 -4.37 -10.83 11.04
C PHE A 465 -5.32 -9.82 11.69
N PRO A 466 -5.14 -8.48 11.57
CA PRO A 466 -6.04 -7.52 12.20
C PRO A 466 -7.49 -7.65 11.71
N MET A 467 -7.68 -7.87 10.40
CA MET A 467 -9.01 -8.05 9.82
C MET A 467 -9.66 -9.37 10.28
N LEU A 468 -8.90 -10.46 10.36
CA LEU A 468 -9.43 -11.74 10.83
C LEU A 468 -9.77 -11.71 12.32
N ILE A 469 -8.97 -11.04 13.14
CA ILE A 469 -9.26 -10.84 14.56
C ILE A 469 -10.59 -10.09 14.71
N LEU A 470 -10.88 -9.12 13.85
CA LEU A 470 -12.15 -8.41 13.83
C LEU A 470 -13.35 -9.35 13.60
N LEU A 471 -13.18 -10.36 12.73
CA LEU A 471 -14.23 -11.32 12.39
C LEU A 471 -14.43 -12.43 13.43
N MET A 472 -13.47 -12.64 14.35
CA MET A 472 -13.57 -13.70 15.36
C MET A 472 -14.57 -13.34 16.46
N PRO A 473 -15.59 -14.19 16.76
CA PRO A 473 -16.57 -13.93 17.84
C PRO A 473 -15.93 -13.79 19.23
N SER A 474 -14.79 -14.48 19.48
CA SER A 474 -14.04 -14.38 20.73
C SER A 474 -13.48 -12.98 20.99
N THR A 475 -13.26 -12.19 19.94
CA THR A 475 -12.81 -10.80 20.03
C THR A 475 -13.82 -9.89 20.73
N TRP A 476 -15.10 -10.20 20.65
CA TRP A 476 -16.20 -9.38 21.19
C TRP A 476 -16.70 -9.85 22.54
N ARG A 477 -16.32 -11.05 23.00
CA ARG A 477 -16.73 -11.57 24.30
C ARG A 477 -15.92 -10.92 25.43
N LYS A 478 -16.59 -10.59 26.55
CA LYS A 478 -15.93 -10.24 27.81
C LYS A 478 -15.38 -11.54 28.44
N TYR A 479 -14.10 -11.56 28.77
CA TYR A 479 -13.56 -12.53 29.71
C TYR A 479 -13.78 -12.01 31.13
#